data_88ae42bcdeb9c4a40754d17f203f41cd
#
_entry.id   88ae42bcdeb9c4a40754d17f203f41cd
#
_cell.length_a   1.000
_cell.length_b   1.000
_cell.length_c   1.000
_cell.angle_alpha   90.00
_cell.angle_beta   90.00
_cell.angle_gamma   90.00
#
_symmetry.space_group_name_H-M   'P 1'
#
loop_
_entity.id
_entity.type
_entity.pdbx_description
1 polymer ?
#
loop_
_entity_poly.entity_id
_entity_poly.type
_entity_poly.pdbx_seq_one_letter_code
_entity_poly.pdbx_strand_id
1 'polypeptide(L)'
;MEQLTLNITEQTRSRIIASSPQGFQIELMEHVGAEDVPGLIAVSEALAEVYGDSARLTKTTIRKYFNYPKTLPFAARLQGELVGYIIGVPLEYFSRDPWAQFDRNLGSANTIYTYAYVILRRFRGNGFARTLKRVYINWSKKQGYRYVTGHVVEGIARTFSPETSIVKRFTNWHGSGRTFEYYRRPIQHTNGSRSA
;
A
#
# COMPACT_ATOMS: atom_id res chain seq x y z
N MET A 1 3.14 27.16 25.71
CA MET A 1 3.04 26.31 24.50
C MET A 1 2.89 24.88 24.97
N GLU A 2 1.64 24.42 25.05
CA GLU A 2 1.35 23.02 25.38
C GLU A 2 1.79 22.12 24.23
N GLN A 3 2.77 21.27 24.48
CA GLN A 3 3.05 20.13 23.61
C GLN A 3 1.80 19.21 23.66
N LEU A 4 1.02 19.26 22.61
CA LEU A 4 0.00 18.27 22.34
C LEU A 4 0.69 16.89 22.23
N THR A 5 0.79 16.19 23.35
CA THR A 5 1.17 14.79 23.40
C THR A 5 0.06 14.03 22.69
N LEU A 6 0.31 13.69 21.44
CA LEU A 6 -0.61 12.92 20.61
C LEU A 6 -0.63 11.46 21.11
N ASN A 7 -1.35 11.22 22.20
CA ASN A 7 -1.55 9.87 22.72
C ASN A 7 -2.46 9.11 21.76
N ILE A 8 -1.91 8.15 21.02
CA ILE A 8 -2.70 7.08 20.41
C ILE A 8 -3.07 6.16 21.59
N THR A 9 -4.23 6.41 22.20
CA THR A 9 -4.72 5.66 23.39
C THR A 9 -5.80 4.66 23.04
N GLU A 10 -6.34 4.71 21.83
CA GLU A 10 -7.36 3.78 21.38
C GLU A 10 -6.77 2.42 20.99
N GLN A 11 -7.54 1.36 21.20
CA GLN A 11 -7.18 0.01 20.75
C GLN A 11 -7.28 -0.10 19.23
N THR A 12 -6.46 -0.96 18.66
CA THR A 12 -6.56 -1.32 17.24
C THR A 12 -7.90 -1.98 16.97
N ARG A 13 -8.55 -1.53 15.89
CA ARG A 13 -9.73 -2.19 15.34
C ARG A 13 -9.40 -2.67 13.94
N SER A 14 -9.58 -3.97 13.73
CA SER A 14 -9.36 -4.59 12.44
C SER A 14 -10.46 -5.59 12.12
N ARG A 15 -10.56 -5.94 10.85
CA ARG A 15 -11.45 -6.98 10.37
C ARG A 15 -10.68 -7.99 9.56
N ILE A 16 -10.75 -9.26 9.95
CA ILE A 16 -10.14 -10.36 9.20
C ILE A 16 -10.88 -10.50 7.85
N ILE A 17 -10.12 -10.38 6.77
CA ILE A 17 -10.63 -10.48 5.40
C ILE A 17 -10.32 -11.85 4.80
N ALA A 18 -9.21 -12.45 5.20
CA ALA A 18 -8.82 -13.79 4.77
C ALA A 18 -7.99 -14.47 5.85
N SER A 19 -8.12 -15.78 5.96
CA SER A 19 -7.33 -16.60 6.87
C SER A 19 -6.96 -17.95 6.22
N SER A 20 -5.90 -18.56 6.72
CA SER A 20 -5.50 -19.92 6.35
C SER A 20 -5.42 -20.82 7.57
N PRO A 21 -5.51 -22.16 7.40
CA PRO A 21 -5.38 -23.11 8.51
C PRO A 21 -4.06 -23.03 9.26
N GLN A 22 -2.99 -22.56 8.60
CA GLN A 22 -1.66 -22.38 9.20
C GLN A 22 -1.53 -21.09 10.02
N GLY A 23 -2.63 -20.36 10.24
CA GLY A 23 -2.65 -19.14 11.05
C GLY A 23 -2.20 -17.88 10.33
N PHE A 24 -2.08 -17.91 8.99
CA PHE A 24 -1.88 -16.68 8.21
C PHE A 24 -3.20 -15.94 8.05
N GLN A 25 -3.22 -14.66 8.39
CA GLN A 25 -4.39 -13.80 8.34
C GLN A 25 -4.09 -12.50 7.61
N ILE A 26 -5.08 -11.97 6.92
CA ILE A 26 -5.08 -10.63 6.34
C ILE A 26 -6.21 -9.85 6.95
N GLU A 27 -5.87 -8.74 7.57
CA GLU A 27 -6.79 -7.85 8.27
C GLU A 27 -6.87 -6.51 7.56
N LEU A 28 -8.08 -5.99 7.36
CA LEU A 28 -8.28 -4.59 7.05
C LEU A 28 -8.22 -3.81 8.37
N MET A 29 -7.24 -2.92 8.48
CA MET A 29 -7.06 -2.08 9.66
C MET A 29 -8.04 -0.90 9.58
N GLU A 30 -9.06 -0.90 10.43
CA GLU A 30 -10.04 0.19 10.51
C GLU A 30 -9.54 1.33 11.40
N HIS A 31 -8.71 1.00 12.38
CA HIS A 31 -7.99 1.93 13.23
C HIS A 31 -6.77 1.25 13.83
N VAL A 32 -5.63 1.93 13.84
CA VAL A 32 -4.40 1.44 14.48
C VAL A 32 -4.25 2.13 15.83
N GLY A 33 -4.28 1.34 16.89
CA GLY A 33 -4.02 1.75 18.26
C GLY A 33 -2.53 1.69 18.63
N ALA A 34 -2.24 2.06 19.87
CA ALA A 34 -0.87 2.18 20.37
C ALA A 34 -0.10 0.85 20.34
N GLU A 35 -0.79 -0.27 20.51
CA GLU A 35 -0.20 -1.60 20.56
C GLU A 35 0.42 -2.07 19.24
N ASP A 36 -0.15 -1.69 18.10
CA ASP A 36 0.36 -2.10 16.79
C ASP A 36 1.40 -1.14 16.19
N VAL A 37 1.50 0.08 16.72
CA VAL A 37 2.45 1.10 16.21
C VAL A 37 3.89 0.60 16.19
N PRO A 38 4.45 -0.01 17.27
CA PRO A 38 5.83 -0.48 17.24
C PRO A 38 6.08 -1.56 16.18
N GLY A 39 5.14 -2.50 16.03
CA GLY A 39 5.22 -3.58 15.03
C GLY A 39 5.20 -3.04 13.60
N LEU A 40 4.32 -2.09 13.30
CA LEU A 40 4.24 -1.44 11.99
C LEU A 40 5.54 -0.68 11.65
N ILE A 41 6.11 0.04 12.62
CA ILE A 41 7.39 0.74 12.44
C ILE A 41 8.50 -0.28 12.17
N ALA A 42 8.60 -1.34 12.97
CA ALA A 42 9.62 -2.38 12.80
C ALA A 42 9.54 -3.05 11.43
N VAL A 43 8.34 -3.37 10.93
CA VAL A 43 8.15 -3.93 9.59
C VAL A 43 8.57 -2.93 8.50
N SER A 44 8.41 -1.62 8.73
CA SER A 44 8.78 -0.58 7.77
C SER A 44 10.29 -0.44 7.53
N GLU A 45 11.13 -0.96 8.43
CA GLU A 45 12.59 -0.99 8.21
C GLU A 45 12.94 -1.69 6.89
N ALA A 46 12.20 -2.76 6.54
CA ALA A 46 12.40 -3.45 5.27
C ALA A 46 12.02 -2.61 4.03
N LEU A 47 11.21 -1.57 4.19
CA LEU A 47 10.97 -0.58 3.12
C LEU A 47 12.13 0.41 3.02
N ALA A 48 12.67 0.85 4.16
CA ALA A 48 13.79 1.79 4.18
C ALA A 48 15.03 1.23 3.46
N GLU A 49 15.28 -0.08 3.53
CA GLU A 49 16.35 -0.75 2.79
C GLU A 49 16.22 -0.58 1.25
N VAL A 50 15.01 -0.43 0.74
CA VAL A 50 14.73 -0.34 -0.71
C VAL A 50 14.51 1.10 -1.15
N TYR A 51 13.75 1.87 -0.38
CA TYR A 51 13.23 3.19 -0.77
C TYR A 51 13.94 4.35 -0.05
N GLY A 52 14.86 4.06 0.87
CA GLY A 52 15.52 5.05 1.71
C GLY A 52 14.75 5.35 3.00
N ASP A 53 15.39 6.08 3.91
CA ASP A 53 14.88 6.33 5.28
C ASP A 53 13.50 6.99 5.32
N SER A 54 13.16 7.78 4.32
CA SER A 54 11.84 8.42 4.19
C SER A 54 10.67 7.44 4.07
N ALA A 55 10.94 6.17 3.71
CA ALA A 55 9.93 5.12 3.63
C ALA A 55 9.62 4.46 4.99
N ARG A 56 10.43 4.75 6.03
CA ARG A 56 10.17 4.28 7.39
C ARG A 56 8.91 4.93 7.94
N LEU A 57 8.02 4.12 8.50
CA LEU A 57 6.83 4.65 9.16
C LEU A 57 7.17 5.37 10.46
N THR A 58 6.42 6.39 10.75
CA THR A 58 6.40 7.13 12.00
C THR A 58 4.99 7.11 12.58
N LYS A 59 4.82 7.49 13.85
CA LYS A 59 3.48 7.67 14.45
C LYS A 59 2.60 8.59 13.58
N THR A 60 3.18 9.65 13.02
CA THR A 60 2.48 10.61 12.16
C THR A 60 2.02 9.97 10.85
N THR A 61 2.90 9.22 10.17
CA THR A 61 2.55 8.57 8.91
C THR A 61 1.58 7.41 9.12
N ILE A 62 1.66 6.69 10.24
CA ILE A 62 0.67 5.67 10.61
C ILE A 62 -0.70 6.32 10.76
N ARG A 63 -0.82 7.40 11.53
CA ARG A 63 -2.08 8.15 11.66
C ARG A 63 -2.59 8.62 10.30
N LYS A 64 -1.73 9.14 9.45
CA LYS A 64 -2.08 9.68 8.13
C LYS A 64 -2.55 8.60 7.15
N TYR A 65 -1.97 7.41 7.17
CA TYR A 65 -2.19 6.41 6.12
C TYR A 65 -2.95 5.16 6.60
N PHE A 66 -2.98 4.89 7.90
CA PHE A 66 -3.79 3.80 8.45
C PHE A 66 -5.12 4.29 9.02
N ASN A 67 -5.12 5.43 9.71
CA ASN A 67 -6.29 5.93 10.44
C ASN A 67 -7.07 7.01 9.68
N TYR A 68 -6.71 7.29 8.43
CA TYR A 68 -7.40 8.31 7.64
C TYR A 68 -8.54 7.68 6.81
N PRO A 69 -9.68 8.37 6.67
CA PRO A 69 -10.81 7.86 5.88
C PRO A 69 -10.42 7.54 4.42
N LYS A 70 -11.04 6.48 3.86
CA LYS A 70 -10.84 6.02 2.48
C LYS A 70 -9.47 5.42 2.17
N THR A 71 -8.54 5.34 3.12
CA THR A 71 -7.35 4.52 2.93
C THR A 71 -7.69 3.04 3.06
N LEU A 72 -6.88 2.19 2.44
CA LEU A 72 -7.04 0.74 2.46
C LEU A 72 -5.79 0.08 3.02
N PRO A 73 -5.57 0.14 4.34
CA PRO A 73 -4.44 -0.49 4.99
C PRO A 73 -4.78 -1.94 5.36
N PHE A 74 -4.04 -2.88 4.80
CA PHE A 74 -4.14 -4.30 5.14
C PHE A 74 -2.88 -4.75 5.86
N ALA A 75 -3.03 -5.36 7.03
CA ALA A 75 -1.98 -6.05 7.75
C ALA A 75 -1.99 -7.55 7.40
N ALA A 76 -0.81 -8.14 7.30
CA ALA A 76 -0.61 -9.58 7.21
C ALA A 76 -0.02 -10.09 8.51
N ARG A 77 -0.67 -11.06 9.14
CA ARG A 77 -0.20 -11.72 10.36
C ARG A 77 -0.02 -13.20 10.15
N LEU A 78 0.97 -13.77 10.81
CA LEU A 78 1.16 -15.21 10.91
C LEU A 78 1.19 -15.57 12.40
N GLN A 79 0.22 -16.37 12.84
CA GLN A 79 0.07 -16.77 14.26
C GLN A 79 0.10 -15.56 15.21
N GLY A 80 -0.54 -14.46 14.81
CA GLY A 80 -0.59 -13.19 15.54
C GLY A 80 0.58 -12.23 15.30
N GLU A 81 1.72 -12.72 14.82
CA GLU A 81 2.86 -11.84 14.48
C GLU A 81 2.60 -11.03 13.21
N LEU A 82 2.85 -9.73 13.26
CA LEU A 82 2.78 -8.86 12.08
C LEU A 82 3.97 -9.17 11.15
N VAL A 83 3.70 -9.70 9.97
CA VAL A 83 4.72 -10.12 8.99
C VAL A 83 4.81 -9.22 7.77
N GLY A 84 3.87 -8.29 7.63
CA GLY A 84 3.85 -7.35 6.51
C GLY A 84 2.57 -6.53 6.45
N TYR A 85 2.52 -5.63 5.48
CA TYR A 85 1.32 -4.84 5.20
C TYR A 85 1.33 -4.30 3.76
N ILE A 86 0.16 -3.84 3.33
CA ILE A 86 -0.03 -3.05 2.11
C ILE A 86 -0.98 -1.91 2.40
N ILE A 87 -0.67 -0.72 1.91
CA ILE A 87 -1.46 0.49 2.16
C ILE A 87 -1.87 1.08 0.81
N GLY A 88 -3.16 1.15 0.58
CA GLY A 88 -3.74 1.89 -0.53
C GLY A 88 -4.24 3.26 -0.09
N VAL A 89 -3.93 4.28 -0.87
CA VAL A 89 -4.35 5.67 -0.61
C VAL A 89 -4.99 6.21 -1.89
N PRO A 90 -6.17 6.86 -1.85
CA PRO A 90 -6.73 7.51 -3.03
C PRO A 90 -5.70 8.44 -3.68
N LEU A 91 -5.55 8.38 -5.00
CA LEU A 91 -4.56 9.19 -5.72
C LEU A 91 -4.72 10.69 -5.45
N GLU A 92 -5.94 11.13 -5.23
CA GLU A 92 -6.31 12.53 -4.95
C GLU A 92 -5.65 13.10 -3.70
N TYR A 93 -5.23 12.24 -2.75
CA TYR A 93 -4.49 12.69 -1.55
C TYR A 93 -3.13 13.30 -1.88
N PHE A 94 -2.60 12.96 -3.06
CA PHE A 94 -1.33 13.42 -3.57
C PHE A 94 -1.49 14.53 -4.63
N SER A 95 -2.66 15.16 -4.72
CA SER A 95 -2.95 16.18 -5.73
C SER A 95 -2.01 17.39 -5.72
N ARG A 96 -1.31 17.63 -4.61
CA ARG A 96 -0.29 18.68 -4.48
C ARG A 96 1.14 18.19 -4.76
N ASP A 97 1.33 16.88 -4.88
CA ASP A 97 2.65 16.30 -5.13
C ASP A 97 2.98 16.38 -6.63
N PRO A 98 4.16 16.91 -7.01
CA PRO A 98 4.52 17.09 -8.42
C PRO A 98 4.46 15.80 -9.24
N TRP A 99 4.79 14.65 -8.63
CA TRP A 99 4.77 13.36 -9.31
C TRP A 99 3.35 12.90 -9.68
N ALA A 100 2.34 13.26 -8.89
CA ALA A 100 0.96 12.85 -9.16
C ALA A 100 0.36 13.58 -10.37
N GLN A 101 0.89 14.77 -10.72
CA GLN A 101 0.45 15.55 -11.88
C GLN A 101 0.71 14.84 -13.21
N PHE A 102 1.59 13.85 -13.26
CA PHE A 102 1.81 13.03 -14.45
C PHE A 102 0.71 11.98 -14.67
N ASP A 103 -0.16 11.73 -13.68
CA ASP A 103 -1.23 10.75 -13.84
C ASP A 103 -2.50 11.39 -14.39
N ARG A 104 -2.89 11.00 -15.60
CA ARG A 104 -4.13 11.47 -16.26
C ARG A 104 -5.42 11.11 -15.49
N ASN A 105 -5.34 10.17 -14.54
CA ASN A 105 -6.49 9.79 -13.71
C ASN A 105 -6.62 10.65 -12.44
N LEU A 106 -5.66 11.54 -12.18
CA LEU A 106 -5.76 12.47 -11.06
C LEU A 106 -7.04 13.31 -11.19
N GLY A 107 -7.84 13.34 -10.13
CA GLY A 107 -9.15 14.00 -10.12
C GLY A 107 -10.32 13.13 -10.58
N SER A 108 -10.06 11.92 -11.08
CA SER A 108 -11.13 10.99 -11.52
C SER A 108 -11.70 10.13 -10.39
N ALA A 109 -11.13 10.16 -9.20
CA ALA A 109 -11.49 9.36 -8.02
C ALA A 109 -11.62 7.85 -8.28
N ASN A 110 -10.87 7.34 -9.26
CA ASN A 110 -10.95 5.95 -9.73
C ASN A 110 -9.63 5.18 -9.58
N THR A 111 -8.60 5.81 -9.00
CA THR A 111 -7.26 5.26 -8.90
C THR A 111 -6.80 5.21 -7.45
N ILE A 112 -6.30 4.05 -7.02
CA ILE A 112 -5.69 3.88 -5.71
C ILE A 112 -4.16 3.78 -5.86
N TYR A 113 -3.44 4.59 -5.10
CA TYR A 113 -1.99 4.58 -5.02
C TYR A 113 -1.53 3.60 -3.94
N THR A 114 -0.69 2.64 -4.29
CA THR A 114 -0.03 1.74 -3.35
C THR A 114 1.11 2.50 -2.68
N TYR A 115 0.83 3.07 -1.51
CA TYR A 115 1.78 3.86 -0.73
C TYR A 115 2.93 3.02 -0.19
N ALA A 116 2.62 1.83 0.31
CA ALA A 116 3.60 0.88 0.85
C ALA A 116 3.12 -0.55 0.61
N TYR A 117 4.07 -1.44 0.36
CA TYR A 117 3.82 -2.88 0.26
C TYR A 117 5.07 -3.64 0.68
N VAL A 118 4.95 -4.42 1.75
CA VAL A 118 6.06 -5.14 2.34
C VAL A 118 5.62 -6.46 2.95
N ILE A 119 6.43 -7.49 2.76
CA ILE A 119 6.48 -8.72 3.56
C ILE A 119 7.91 -8.91 4.02
N LEU A 120 8.11 -9.11 5.32
CA LEU A 120 9.43 -9.33 5.91
C LEU A 120 10.16 -10.48 5.21
N ARG A 121 11.47 -10.30 5.00
CA ARG A 121 12.30 -11.21 4.20
C ARG A 121 12.20 -12.66 4.65
N ARG A 122 12.18 -12.91 5.98
CA ARG A 122 12.09 -14.25 6.56
C ARG A 122 10.79 -15.00 6.25
N PHE A 123 9.74 -14.29 5.80
CA PHE A 123 8.45 -14.87 5.43
C PHE A 123 8.19 -14.90 3.92
N ARG A 124 9.18 -14.54 3.10
CA ARG A 124 9.07 -14.63 1.64
C ARG A 124 9.12 -16.08 1.18
N GLY A 125 8.62 -16.35 -0.03
CA GLY A 125 8.55 -17.72 -0.57
C GLY A 125 7.29 -18.49 -0.21
N ASN A 126 6.55 -18.10 0.82
CA ASN A 126 5.34 -18.79 1.30
C ASN A 126 4.03 -18.34 0.62
N GLY A 127 4.09 -17.53 -0.42
CA GLY A 127 2.90 -17.01 -1.11
C GLY A 127 2.16 -15.89 -0.40
N PHE A 128 2.59 -15.47 0.79
CA PHE A 128 1.92 -14.44 1.61
C PHE A 128 1.82 -13.10 0.88
N ALA A 129 2.91 -12.67 0.23
CA ALA A 129 2.92 -11.46 -0.58
C ALA A 129 1.85 -11.49 -1.68
N ARG A 130 1.78 -12.60 -2.43
CA ARG A 130 0.79 -12.78 -3.50
C ARG A 130 -0.64 -12.73 -2.95
N THR A 131 -0.89 -13.38 -1.81
CA THR A 131 -2.21 -13.42 -1.18
C THR A 131 -2.61 -12.04 -0.67
N LEU A 132 -1.71 -11.32 0.02
CA LEU A 132 -1.94 -9.95 0.48
C LEU A 132 -2.28 -9.01 -0.69
N LYS A 133 -1.48 -9.05 -1.75
CA LYS A 133 -1.72 -8.23 -2.95
C LYS A 133 -3.05 -8.58 -3.63
N ARG A 134 -3.42 -9.87 -3.70
CA ARG A 134 -4.71 -10.30 -4.27
C ARG A 134 -5.90 -9.79 -3.47
N VAL A 135 -5.84 -9.88 -2.15
CA VAL A 135 -6.89 -9.34 -1.26
C VAL A 135 -7.02 -7.84 -1.46
N TYR A 136 -5.91 -7.10 -1.43
CA TYR A 136 -5.88 -5.66 -1.66
C TYR A 136 -6.50 -5.26 -3.00
N ILE A 137 -6.11 -5.91 -4.11
CA ILE A 137 -6.65 -5.62 -5.43
C ILE A 137 -8.16 -5.91 -5.50
N ASN A 138 -8.58 -7.06 -4.97
CA ASN A 138 -10.01 -7.43 -4.99
C ASN A 138 -10.85 -6.46 -4.14
N TRP A 139 -10.31 -6.01 -3.02
CA TRP A 139 -10.99 -5.02 -2.19
C TRP A 139 -11.06 -3.65 -2.87
N SER A 140 -9.96 -3.23 -3.50
CA SER A 140 -9.93 -1.99 -4.29
C SER A 140 -11.00 -1.98 -5.38
N LYS A 141 -11.17 -3.11 -6.10
CA LYS A 141 -12.26 -3.27 -7.08
C LYS A 141 -13.65 -3.10 -6.47
N LYS A 142 -13.89 -3.72 -5.30
CA LYS A 142 -15.16 -3.60 -4.58
C LYS A 142 -15.46 -2.16 -4.14
N GLN A 143 -14.41 -1.37 -3.87
CA GLN A 143 -14.54 0.06 -3.56
C GLN A 143 -14.71 0.96 -4.81
N GLY A 144 -14.79 0.37 -6.01
CA GLY A 144 -15.00 1.12 -7.25
C GLY A 144 -13.73 1.61 -7.95
N TYR A 145 -12.54 1.30 -7.41
CA TYR A 145 -11.30 1.67 -8.08
C TYR A 145 -11.13 0.85 -9.37
N ARG A 146 -10.70 1.53 -10.42
CA ARG A 146 -10.44 0.95 -11.75
C ARG A 146 -8.94 0.76 -12.01
N TYR A 147 -8.11 1.48 -11.30
CA TYR A 147 -6.66 1.47 -11.48
C TYR A 147 -5.94 1.38 -10.14
N VAL A 148 -4.80 0.71 -10.16
CA VAL A 148 -3.79 0.75 -9.10
C VAL A 148 -2.53 1.39 -9.66
N THR A 149 -1.91 2.26 -8.88
CA THR A 149 -0.65 2.92 -9.22
C THR A 149 0.34 2.84 -8.05
N GLY A 150 1.57 3.21 -8.26
CA GLY A 150 2.62 3.24 -7.24
C GLY A 150 4.00 3.45 -7.86
N HIS A 151 4.98 3.59 -7.00
CA HIS A 151 6.39 3.64 -7.39
C HIS A 151 7.07 2.31 -7.07
N VAL A 152 7.80 1.77 -8.04
CA VAL A 152 8.60 0.55 -7.88
C VAL A 152 9.97 0.75 -8.52
N VAL A 153 10.95 -0.01 -8.06
CA VAL A 153 12.29 -0.02 -8.69
C VAL A 153 12.14 -0.34 -10.18
N GLU A 154 12.93 0.32 -11.01
CA GLU A 154 12.93 0.16 -12.47
C GLU A 154 12.97 -1.31 -12.88
N GLY A 155 12.13 -1.67 -13.85
CA GLY A 155 11.98 -3.03 -14.36
C GLY A 155 10.95 -3.89 -13.63
N ILE A 156 10.54 -3.54 -12.40
CA ILE A 156 9.56 -4.34 -11.64
C ILE A 156 8.14 -4.19 -12.21
N ALA A 157 7.76 -3.01 -12.67
CA ALA A 157 6.40 -2.76 -13.16
C ALA A 157 6.00 -3.69 -14.31
N ARG A 158 6.96 -4.09 -15.15
CA ARG A 158 6.74 -5.01 -16.29
C ARG A 158 6.27 -6.42 -15.86
N THR A 159 6.54 -6.80 -14.62
CA THR A 159 6.16 -8.13 -14.09
C THR A 159 4.71 -8.19 -13.61
N PHE A 160 3.97 -7.09 -13.58
CA PHE A 160 2.64 -7.05 -12.97
C PHE A 160 1.54 -7.56 -13.90
N SER A 161 1.43 -6.99 -15.08
CA SER A 161 0.55 -7.44 -16.15
C SER A 161 0.91 -6.77 -17.48
N PRO A 162 0.54 -7.35 -18.64
CA PRO A 162 0.78 -6.73 -19.94
C PRO A 162 0.15 -5.34 -20.09
N GLU A 163 -0.94 -5.07 -19.36
CA GLU A 163 -1.69 -3.81 -19.42
C GLU A 163 -1.07 -2.72 -18.51
N THR A 164 -0.01 -3.04 -17.78
CA THR A 164 0.67 -2.07 -16.92
C THR A 164 1.43 -1.08 -17.77
N SER A 165 1.14 0.21 -17.60
CA SER A 165 1.86 1.31 -18.26
C SER A 165 2.81 2.00 -17.28
N ILE A 166 4.01 2.33 -17.75
CA ILE A 166 4.94 3.21 -17.03
C ILE A 166 4.57 4.63 -17.39
N VAL A 167 4.14 5.39 -16.39
CA VAL A 167 3.70 6.79 -16.55
C VAL A 167 4.90 7.72 -16.57
N LYS A 168 5.85 7.51 -15.63
CA LYS A 168 7.05 8.33 -15.48
C LYS A 168 8.17 7.55 -14.82
N ARG A 169 9.42 7.89 -15.13
CA ARG A 169 10.61 7.44 -14.40
C ARG A 169 11.19 8.60 -13.61
N PHE A 170 11.62 8.27 -12.38
CA PHE A 170 12.25 9.21 -11.46
C PHE A 170 13.61 8.66 -11.06
N THR A 171 14.67 9.36 -11.48
CA THR A 171 16.04 9.06 -11.06
C THR A 171 16.24 9.52 -9.61
N ASN A 172 17.01 8.76 -8.85
CA ASN A 172 17.33 9.09 -7.46
C ASN A 172 16.09 9.41 -6.59
N TRP A 173 15.02 8.60 -6.73
CA TRP A 173 13.76 8.80 -6.02
C TRP A 173 13.98 8.86 -4.51
N HIS A 174 13.58 9.99 -3.88
CA HIS A 174 13.78 10.28 -2.46
C HIS A 174 15.23 10.09 -1.96
N GLY A 175 16.22 10.33 -2.81
CA GLY A 175 17.63 10.18 -2.43
C GLY A 175 18.10 8.73 -2.32
N SER A 176 17.35 7.76 -2.81
CA SER A 176 17.68 6.33 -2.74
C SER A 176 18.84 5.89 -3.64
N GLY A 177 19.34 6.76 -4.52
CA GLY A 177 20.33 6.41 -5.54
C GLY A 177 19.82 5.50 -6.65
N ARG A 178 18.52 5.21 -6.69
CA ARG A 178 17.89 4.28 -7.63
C ARG A 178 16.87 4.99 -8.51
N THR A 179 16.65 4.45 -9.71
CA THR A 179 15.53 4.85 -10.59
C THR A 179 14.28 4.09 -10.21
N PHE A 180 13.17 4.82 -10.10
CA PHE A 180 11.85 4.25 -9.85
C PHE A 180 10.92 4.53 -11.03
N GLU A 181 10.03 3.58 -11.28
CA GLU A 181 8.95 3.68 -12.25
C GLU A 181 7.64 3.98 -11.51
N TYR A 182 7.03 5.11 -11.84
CA TYR A 182 5.64 5.38 -11.52
C TYR A 182 4.78 4.67 -12.56
N TYR A 183 4.06 3.64 -12.13
CA TYR A 183 3.24 2.81 -13.00
C TYR A 183 1.75 3.04 -12.78
N ARG A 184 0.96 2.72 -13.78
CA ARG A 184 -0.49 2.59 -13.67
C ARG A 184 -0.92 1.26 -14.27
N ARG A 185 -1.74 0.53 -13.52
CA ARG A 185 -2.26 -0.78 -13.90
C ARG A 185 -3.78 -0.79 -13.81
N PRO A 186 -4.54 -1.15 -14.86
CA PRO A 186 -5.96 -1.42 -14.76
C PRO A 186 -6.19 -2.66 -13.90
N ILE A 187 -7.23 -2.62 -13.07
CA ILE A 187 -7.64 -3.74 -12.19
C ILE A 187 -9.06 -4.22 -12.42
N GLN A 188 -9.87 -3.47 -13.16
CA GLN A 188 -11.15 -3.97 -13.67
C GLN A 188 -10.90 -4.57 -15.05
N HIS A 189 -11.48 -5.75 -15.30
CA HIS A 189 -11.59 -6.22 -16.68
C HIS A 189 -12.47 -5.23 -17.43
N THR A 190 -11.97 -4.62 -18.48
CA THR A 190 -12.83 -4.09 -19.52
C THR A 190 -13.60 -5.29 -20.04
N ASN A 191 -14.87 -5.40 -19.68
CA ASN A 191 -15.77 -6.31 -20.40
C ASN A 191 -15.67 -5.87 -21.85
N GLY A 192 -14.93 -6.65 -22.65
CA GLY A 192 -14.97 -6.52 -24.09
C GLY A 192 -16.44 -6.59 -24.47
N SER A 193 -16.94 -5.52 -25.04
CA SER A 193 -18.22 -5.51 -25.74
C SER A 193 -18.24 -6.72 -26.67
N ARG A 194 -18.90 -7.80 -26.26
CA ARG A 194 -19.43 -8.76 -27.22
C ARG A 194 -20.50 -8.00 -27.97
N SER A 195 -20.12 -7.36 -29.07
CA SER A 195 -21.06 -7.00 -30.10
C SER A 195 -21.65 -8.30 -30.65
N ALA A 196 -22.93 -8.44 -30.46
CA ALA A 196 -23.75 -9.41 -31.11
C ALA A 196 -23.78 -9.17 -32.64
#